data_47040abfbc10334c4613326481ba6642
#
_entry.id   47040abfbc10334c4613326481ba6642
#
_cell.length_a   1.000
_cell.length_b   1.000
_cell.length_c   1.000
_cell.angle_alpha   90.00
_cell.angle_beta   90.00
_cell.angle_gamma   90.00
#
_symmetry.space_group_name_H-M   'P 1'
#
loop_
_entity.id
_entity.type
_entity.pdbx_description
1 polymer ?
#
loop_
_entity_poly.entity_id
_entity_poly.type
_entity_poly.pdbx_seq_one_letter_code
_entity_poly.pdbx_strand_id
1 'polypeptide(L)'
;MISDPPYRMKVLAAADAYKEVARKYIYSAPMSTAAYFALFQQIDGLLFFDLYDRKDVKAYGAVATSYNHTYPESPRSKHLYNLTLQSMKVLRAQRPVDYSNVETKEISFLDIELPDVRGEVVKLSTVAPGKVVLINFTAYQMEWSPALNMALGELYTKYHDQGLEIYQVSLDSDSHFWRNGASNLPWVTVHDPQSVYSQVAGLYNVKQLPALFILDRKGNLVKRVEDVKKLEADVKAVL
;
A
#
# COMPACT_ATOMS: atom_id res chain seq x y z
N MET A 1 -18.02 13.80 20.81
CA MET A 1 -19.47 13.72 20.43
C MET A 1 -19.75 12.63 19.41
N ILE A 2 -18.91 12.36 18.42
CA ILE A 2 -19.12 11.24 17.47
C ILE A 2 -18.77 9.87 18.07
N SER A 3 -18.12 9.84 19.20
CA SER A 3 -17.78 8.61 19.95
C SER A 3 -18.95 8.02 20.76
N ASP A 4 -20.07 8.72 20.86
CA ASP A 4 -21.27 8.21 21.53
C ASP A 4 -22.03 7.26 20.59
N PRO A 5 -22.17 5.95 20.88
CA PRO A 5 -22.74 4.95 19.98
C PRO A 5 -24.11 5.31 19.39
N PRO A 6 -25.10 5.78 20.17
CA PRO A 6 -26.41 6.12 19.59
C PRO A 6 -26.37 7.36 18.68
N TYR A 7 -25.48 8.31 18.92
CA TYR A 7 -25.28 9.46 18.03
C TYR A 7 -24.63 9.05 16.72
N ARG A 8 -23.59 8.20 16.80
CA ARG A 8 -22.90 7.64 15.63
C ARG A 8 -23.87 6.90 14.70
N MET A 9 -24.77 6.09 15.24
CA MET A 9 -25.78 5.39 14.43
C MET A 9 -26.72 6.34 13.71
N LYS A 10 -27.17 7.42 14.36
CA LYS A 10 -28.00 8.44 13.73
C LYS A 10 -27.28 9.16 12.59
N VAL A 11 -25.99 9.48 12.76
CA VAL A 11 -25.17 10.12 11.73
C VAL A 11 -24.98 9.18 10.53
N LEU A 12 -24.71 7.91 10.76
CA LEU A 12 -24.57 6.90 9.70
C LEU A 12 -25.89 6.72 8.93
N ALA A 13 -27.01 6.62 9.63
CA ALA A 13 -28.33 6.52 8.98
C ALA A 13 -28.67 7.76 8.14
N ALA A 14 -28.33 8.95 8.62
CA ALA A 14 -28.51 10.20 7.87
C ALA A 14 -27.59 10.25 6.63
N ALA A 15 -26.35 9.77 6.76
CA ALA A 15 -25.40 9.67 5.66
C ALA A 15 -25.90 8.69 4.58
N ASP A 16 -26.44 7.54 4.97
CA ASP A 16 -27.01 6.56 4.04
C ASP A 16 -28.26 7.12 3.33
N ALA A 17 -29.13 7.81 4.04
CA ALA A 17 -30.27 8.47 3.44
C ALA A 17 -29.85 9.55 2.43
N TYR A 18 -28.84 10.35 2.75
CA TYR A 18 -28.24 11.31 1.82
C TYR A 18 -27.69 10.60 0.57
N LYS A 19 -26.92 9.54 0.74
CA LYS A 19 -26.33 8.77 -0.36
C LYS A 19 -27.38 8.25 -1.33
N GLU A 20 -28.50 7.74 -0.83
CA GLU A 20 -29.59 7.23 -1.68
C GLU A 20 -30.21 8.32 -2.56
N VAL A 21 -30.47 9.48 -2.00
CA VAL A 21 -31.02 10.63 -2.75
C VAL A 21 -29.97 11.17 -3.73
N ALA A 22 -28.76 11.40 -3.26
CA ALA A 22 -27.67 11.94 -4.07
C ALA A 22 -27.30 11.00 -5.23
N ARG A 23 -27.28 9.67 -5.00
CA ARG A 23 -26.98 8.67 -6.03
C ARG A 23 -28.00 8.69 -7.16
N LYS A 24 -29.30 8.78 -6.83
CA LYS A 24 -30.38 8.91 -7.83
C LYS A 24 -30.17 10.16 -8.69
N TYR A 25 -29.86 11.29 -8.05
CA TYR A 25 -29.61 12.54 -8.75
C TYR A 25 -28.35 12.47 -9.63
N ILE A 26 -27.24 11.93 -9.10
CA ILE A 26 -25.99 11.77 -9.84
C ILE A 26 -26.21 10.96 -11.13
N TYR A 27 -26.95 9.86 -11.06
CA TYR A 27 -27.21 9.05 -12.25
C TYR A 27 -28.18 9.70 -13.24
N SER A 28 -29.12 10.52 -12.77
CA SER A 28 -30.05 11.23 -13.66
C SER A 28 -29.43 12.42 -14.37
N ALA A 29 -28.46 13.10 -13.72
CA ALA A 29 -27.83 14.32 -14.23
C ALA A 29 -26.32 14.36 -13.94
N PRO A 30 -25.51 13.38 -14.41
CA PRO A 30 -24.12 13.22 -14.03
C PRO A 30 -23.22 14.39 -14.48
N MET A 31 -23.67 15.17 -15.45
CA MET A 31 -22.96 16.33 -15.98
C MET A 31 -23.22 17.61 -15.18
N SER A 32 -24.16 17.59 -14.23
CA SER A 32 -24.49 18.77 -13.45
C SER A 32 -23.42 19.10 -12.42
N THR A 33 -23.23 20.39 -12.18
CA THR A 33 -22.35 20.86 -11.10
C THR A 33 -22.78 20.31 -9.74
N ALA A 34 -24.07 20.16 -9.51
CA ALA A 34 -24.59 19.59 -8.28
C ALA A 34 -24.18 18.12 -8.09
N ALA A 35 -24.16 17.31 -9.17
CA ALA A 35 -23.68 15.93 -9.11
C ALA A 35 -22.17 15.88 -8.73
N TYR A 36 -21.37 16.77 -9.31
CA TYR A 36 -19.96 16.88 -8.94
C TYR A 36 -19.79 17.20 -7.45
N PHE A 37 -20.49 18.23 -6.94
CA PHE A 37 -20.38 18.60 -5.52
C PHE A 37 -20.95 17.54 -4.58
N ALA A 38 -21.97 16.80 -4.99
CA ALA A 38 -22.56 15.73 -4.18
C ALA A 38 -21.56 14.61 -3.86
N LEU A 39 -20.62 14.31 -4.79
CA LEU A 39 -19.55 13.32 -4.57
C LEU A 39 -18.59 13.69 -3.46
N PHE A 40 -18.35 14.99 -3.25
CA PHE A 40 -17.34 15.49 -2.34
C PHE A 40 -17.92 16.03 -1.03
N GLN A 41 -19.19 15.77 -0.76
CA GLN A 41 -19.77 16.11 0.53
C GLN A 41 -19.18 15.23 1.63
N GLN A 42 -18.87 15.84 2.77
CA GLN A 42 -18.18 15.19 3.87
C GLN A 42 -18.72 15.64 5.23
N ILE A 43 -18.51 14.81 6.23
CA ILE A 43 -18.74 15.13 7.64
C ILE A 43 -17.47 14.75 8.42
N ASP A 44 -16.94 15.67 9.20
CA ASP A 44 -15.69 15.49 9.97
C ASP A 44 -14.52 14.94 9.13
N GLY A 45 -14.39 15.40 7.88
CA GLY A 45 -13.36 14.96 6.95
C GLY A 45 -13.62 13.61 6.27
N LEU A 46 -14.72 12.94 6.57
CA LEU A 46 -15.10 11.68 5.94
C LEU A 46 -16.08 11.94 4.80
N LEU A 47 -15.73 11.52 3.59
CA LEU A 47 -16.60 11.61 2.43
C LEU A 47 -17.83 10.71 2.61
N PHE A 48 -19.00 11.20 2.21
CA PHE A 48 -20.20 10.36 2.16
C PHE A 48 -20.07 9.28 1.09
N PHE A 49 -19.53 9.60 -0.08
CA PHE A 49 -19.21 8.63 -1.11
C PHE A 49 -17.75 8.18 -0.95
N ASP A 50 -17.57 6.93 -0.54
CA ASP A 50 -16.24 6.35 -0.35
C ASP A 50 -15.66 5.90 -1.70
N LEU A 51 -14.50 6.43 -2.04
CA LEU A 51 -13.76 6.10 -3.27
C LEU A 51 -13.35 4.61 -3.32
N TYR A 52 -13.27 3.96 -2.17
CA TYR A 52 -12.86 2.55 -2.06
C TYR A 52 -14.05 1.61 -1.79
N ASP A 53 -15.28 2.12 -1.81
CA ASP A 53 -16.47 1.30 -1.84
C ASP A 53 -16.92 1.01 -3.28
N ARG A 54 -17.23 -0.26 -3.58
CA ARG A 54 -17.59 -0.71 -4.94
C ARG A 54 -18.89 -0.12 -5.48
N LYS A 55 -19.80 0.27 -4.61
CA LYS A 55 -21.08 0.90 -5.01
C LYS A 55 -20.86 2.38 -5.25
N ASP A 56 -20.11 3.03 -4.36
CA ASP A 56 -19.87 4.46 -4.39
C ASP A 56 -18.98 4.90 -5.56
N VAL A 57 -17.93 4.13 -5.88
CA VAL A 57 -17.01 4.42 -7.00
C VAL A 57 -17.74 4.45 -8.36
N LYS A 58 -18.87 3.78 -8.49
CA LYS A 58 -19.68 3.85 -9.71
C LYS A 58 -20.30 5.24 -9.91
N ALA A 59 -20.67 5.93 -8.83
CA ALA A 59 -21.13 7.31 -8.90
C ALA A 59 -20.03 8.26 -9.36
N TYR A 60 -18.80 8.10 -8.85
CA TYR A 60 -17.62 8.82 -9.35
C TYR A 60 -17.39 8.54 -10.84
N GLY A 61 -17.49 7.28 -11.27
CA GLY A 61 -17.34 6.89 -12.67
C GLY A 61 -18.34 7.55 -13.60
N ALA A 62 -19.61 7.64 -13.19
CA ALA A 62 -20.66 8.28 -13.99
C ALA A 62 -20.35 9.77 -14.21
N VAL A 63 -19.99 10.50 -13.15
CA VAL A 63 -19.67 11.94 -13.24
C VAL A 63 -18.35 12.13 -13.99
N ALA A 64 -17.30 11.35 -13.69
CA ALA A 64 -16.01 11.46 -14.35
C ALA A 64 -16.11 11.25 -15.87
N THR A 65 -16.86 10.24 -16.29
CA THR A 65 -17.08 9.99 -17.73
C THR A 65 -17.83 11.14 -18.41
N SER A 66 -18.89 11.62 -17.80
CA SER A 66 -19.68 12.74 -18.34
C SER A 66 -18.88 14.03 -18.44
N TYR A 67 -18.12 14.36 -17.40
CA TYR A 67 -17.27 15.56 -17.38
C TYR A 67 -16.11 15.43 -18.37
N ASN A 68 -15.47 14.27 -18.47
CA ASN A 68 -14.38 14.04 -19.42
C ASN A 68 -14.85 14.09 -20.87
N HIS A 69 -16.08 13.65 -21.16
CA HIS A 69 -16.68 13.75 -22.46
C HIS A 69 -16.97 15.21 -22.86
N THR A 70 -17.50 16.00 -21.92
CA THR A 70 -17.95 17.37 -22.21
C THR A 70 -16.88 18.42 -22.06
N TYR A 71 -15.99 18.26 -21.06
CA TYR A 71 -14.94 19.19 -20.72
C TYR A 71 -13.57 18.49 -20.54
N PRO A 72 -13.01 17.84 -21.59
CA PRO A 72 -11.80 17.00 -21.47
C PRO A 72 -10.58 17.77 -20.98
N GLU A 73 -10.48 19.05 -21.32
CA GLU A 73 -9.34 19.89 -20.93
C GLU A 73 -9.49 20.55 -19.55
N SER A 74 -10.65 20.44 -18.93
CA SER A 74 -10.88 21.03 -17.61
C SER A 74 -10.00 20.34 -16.53
N PRO A 75 -9.30 21.10 -15.67
CA PRO A 75 -8.55 20.53 -14.56
C PRO A 75 -9.42 19.67 -13.63
N ARG A 76 -10.69 20.05 -13.44
CA ARG A 76 -11.65 19.26 -12.62
C ARG A 76 -11.98 17.92 -13.26
N SER A 77 -12.17 17.88 -14.59
CA SER A 77 -12.43 16.63 -15.32
C SER A 77 -11.23 15.69 -15.23
N LYS A 78 -10.02 16.20 -15.46
CA LYS A 78 -8.77 15.44 -15.38
C LYS A 78 -8.54 14.90 -13.95
N HIS A 79 -8.76 15.74 -12.94
CA HIS A 79 -8.63 15.35 -11.53
C HIS A 79 -9.62 14.23 -11.17
N LEU A 80 -10.91 14.42 -11.46
CA LEU A 80 -11.96 13.45 -11.15
C LEU A 80 -11.74 12.13 -11.89
N TYR A 81 -11.36 12.20 -13.16
CA TYR A 81 -11.07 11.02 -13.97
C TYR A 81 -9.89 10.21 -13.39
N ASN A 82 -8.77 10.87 -13.08
CA ASN A 82 -7.61 10.21 -12.49
C ASN A 82 -7.90 9.62 -11.11
N LEU A 83 -8.61 10.35 -10.27
CA LEU A 83 -9.04 9.88 -8.95
C LEU A 83 -9.89 8.61 -9.06
N THR A 84 -10.86 8.61 -9.98
CA THR A 84 -11.73 7.45 -10.22
C THR A 84 -10.95 6.25 -10.76
N LEU A 85 -10.01 6.47 -11.70
CA LEU A 85 -9.17 5.39 -12.22
C LEU A 85 -8.28 4.76 -11.15
N GLN A 86 -7.69 5.57 -10.28
CA GLN A 86 -6.86 5.08 -9.17
C GLN A 86 -7.71 4.22 -8.21
N SER A 87 -8.88 4.72 -7.82
CA SER A 87 -9.81 3.98 -6.95
C SER A 87 -10.23 2.65 -7.57
N MET A 88 -10.55 2.64 -8.87
CA MET A 88 -10.91 1.40 -9.57
C MET A 88 -9.75 0.40 -9.66
N LYS A 89 -8.51 0.87 -9.80
CA LYS A 89 -7.33 0.00 -9.78
C LYS A 89 -7.19 -0.69 -8.42
N VAL A 90 -7.31 0.08 -7.34
CA VAL A 90 -7.25 -0.46 -5.97
C VAL A 90 -8.37 -1.49 -5.74
N LEU A 91 -9.61 -1.16 -6.10
CA LEU A 91 -10.75 -2.07 -5.94
C LEU A 91 -10.66 -3.34 -6.80
N ARG A 92 -9.99 -3.27 -7.96
CA ARG A 92 -9.71 -4.47 -8.78
C ARG A 92 -8.64 -5.34 -8.15
N ALA A 93 -7.61 -4.74 -7.56
CA ALA A 93 -6.57 -5.49 -6.82
C ALA A 93 -7.14 -6.17 -5.57
N GLN A 94 -8.18 -5.60 -4.95
CA GLN A 94 -8.92 -6.17 -3.81
C GLN A 94 -9.99 -7.20 -4.21
N ARG A 95 -10.04 -7.68 -5.46
CA ARG A 95 -10.95 -8.80 -5.78
C ARG A 95 -10.60 -9.97 -4.89
N PRO A 96 -11.61 -10.59 -4.23
CA PRO A 96 -11.37 -11.90 -3.63
C PRO A 96 -10.88 -12.82 -4.73
N VAL A 97 -9.66 -13.29 -4.61
CA VAL A 97 -9.18 -14.40 -5.43
C VAL A 97 -10.10 -15.56 -5.08
N ASP A 98 -10.64 -16.21 -6.07
CA ASP A 98 -11.41 -17.44 -5.88
C ASP A 98 -10.43 -18.53 -5.40
N TYR A 99 -10.43 -18.74 -4.08
CA TYR A 99 -9.53 -19.67 -3.41
C TYR A 99 -9.95 -21.15 -3.55
N SER A 100 -11.01 -21.46 -4.32
CA SER A 100 -11.51 -22.81 -4.45
C SER A 100 -10.56 -23.79 -5.17
N ASN A 101 -9.47 -23.30 -5.78
CA ASN A 101 -8.45 -24.10 -6.47
C ASN A 101 -7.00 -23.72 -6.11
N VAL A 102 -6.77 -22.98 -5.04
CA VAL A 102 -5.43 -22.69 -4.56
C VAL A 102 -5.13 -23.64 -3.42
N GLU A 103 -4.15 -24.52 -3.58
CA GLU A 103 -3.50 -25.17 -2.44
C GLU A 103 -3.03 -24.05 -1.51
N THR A 104 -3.76 -23.85 -0.41
CA THR A 104 -3.43 -22.87 0.61
C THR A 104 -2.19 -23.36 1.35
N LYS A 105 -1.01 -22.94 0.88
CA LYS A 105 0.10 -22.77 1.80
C LYS A 105 -0.30 -21.63 2.71
N GLU A 106 -0.54 -21.91 3.99
CA GLU A 106 -0.76 -20.88 5.00
C GLU A 106 0.47 -19.95 5.00
N ILE A 107 0.32 -18.78 4.41
CA ILE A 107 1.32 -17.73 4.49
C ILE A 107 1.00 -16.95 5.75
N SER A 108 1.86 -17.06 6.76
CA SER A 108 1.68 -16.43 8.08
C SER A 108 2.19 -15.00 8.13
N PHE A 109 2.49 -14.39 6.99
CA PHE A 109 2.90 -12.99 6.84
C PHE A 109 2.10 -12.31 5.72
N LEU A 110 2.08 -10.98 5.75
CA LEU A 110 1.47 -10.17 4.70
C LEU A 110 2.39 -10.15 3.48
N ASP A 111 1.93 -10.71 2.35
CA ASP A 111 2.76 -10.78 1.14
C ASP A 111 3.02 -9.40 0.56
N ILE A 112 4.20 -9.23 -0.01
CA ILE A 112 4.66 -8.02 -0.69
C ILE A 112 4.92 -8.37 -2.15
N GLU A 113 4.28 -7.65 -3.07
CA GLU A 113 4.45 -7.81 -4.51
C GLU A 113 4.83 -6.46 -5.10
N LEU A 114 6.10 -6.25 -5.37
CA LEU A 114 6.63 -4.98 -5.88
C LEU A 114 7.67 -5.21 -6.98
N PRO A 115 7.86 -4.24 -7.89
CA PRO A 115 8.84 -4.36 -8.96
C PRO A 115 10.28 -4.20 -8.44
N ASP A 116 11.18 -5.01 -8.98
CA ASP A 116 12.63 -4.87 -8.84
C ASP A 116 13.22 -3.81 -9.80
N VAL A 117 14.54 -3.64 -9.80
CA VAL A 117 15.25 -2.66 -10.66
C VAL A 117 15.08 -2.93 -12.16
N ARG A 118 14.67 -4.15 -12.56
CA ARG A 118 14.39 -4.53 -13.94
C ARG A 118 12.91 -4.33 -14.30
N GLY A 119 12.08 -4.03 -13.32
CA GLY A 119 10.63 -3.92 -13.45
C GLY A 119 9.90 -5.26 -13.32
N GLU A 120 10.59 -6.33 -12.92
CA GLU A 120 9.98 -7.61 -12.65
C GLU A 120 9.36 -7.63 -11.25
N VAL A 121 8.14 -8.15 -11.13
CA VAL A 121 7.46 -8.25 -9.84
C VAL A 121 8.06 -9.38 -9.02
N VAL A 122 8.65 -9.04 -7.88
CA VAL A 122 9.19 -10.00 -6.92
C VAL A 122 8.25 -10.10 -5.73
N LYS A 123 7.77 -11.32 -5.45
CA LYS A 123 6.90 -11.60 -4.31
C LYS A 123 7.71 -12.06 -3.11
N LEU A 124 7.43 -11.50 -1.94
CA LEU A 124 8.05 -11.96 -0.69
C LEU A 124 7.78 -13.45 -0.44
N SER A 125 6.58 -13.92 -0.78
CA SER A 125 6.19 -15.34 -0.67
C SER A 125 7.00 -16.28 -1.57
N THR A 126 7.65 -15.79 -2.62
CA THR A 126 8.56 -16.59 -3.45
C THR A 126 10.00 -16.61 -2.91
N VAL A 127 10.36 -15.61 -2.12
CA VAL A 127 11.71 -15.44 -1.55
C VAL A 127 11.84 -16.14 -0.20
N ALA A 128 10.79 -16.12 0.61
CA ALA A 128 10.79 -16.55 2.01
C ALA A 128 10.90 -18.07 2.26
N PRO A 129 10.46 -19.00 1.38
CA PRO A 129 10.39 -20.43 1.73
C PRO A 129 11.73 -21.00 2.20
N GLY A 130 11.76 -21.50 3.46
CA GLY A 130 12.92 -22.14 4.07
C GLY A 130 14.05 -21.20 4.50
N LYS A 131 13.87 -19.89 4.37
CA LYS A 131 14.84 -18.86 4.72
C LYS A 131 14.36 -18.03 5.91
N VAL A 132 15.31 -17.50 6.68
CA VAL A 132 15.07 -16.35 7.56
C VAL A 132 15.11 -15.10 6.70
N VAL A 133 14.04 -14.31 6.71
CA VAL A 133 13.98 -13.10 5.86
C VAL A 133 13.97 -11.84 6.71
N LEU A 134 14.92 -10.96 6.45
CA LEU A 134 14.91 -9.61 6.98
C LEU A 134 14.20 -8.69 5.98
N ILE A 135 12.99 -8.27 6.33
CA ILE A 135 12.26 -7.25 5.57
C ILE A 135 12.73 -5.89 6.06
N ASN A 136 13.19 -5.04 5.15
CA ASN A 136 13.63 -3.68 5.47
C ASN A 136 12.90 -2.65 4.62
N PHE A 137 12.07 -1.83 5.24
CA PHE A 137 11.52 -0.63 4.62
C PHE A 137 12.50 0.53 4.78
N THR A 138 12.88 1.14 3.67
CA THR A 138 13.93 2.16 3.61
C THR A 138 13.60 3.28 2.62
N ALA A 139 14.41 4.34 2.65
CA ALA A 139 14.48 5.33 1.59
C ALA A 139 15.95 5.68 1.35
N TYR A 140 16.45 5.45 0.14
CA TYR A 140 17.85 5.62 -0.22
C TYR A 140 18.30 7.09 -0.24
N GLN A 141 17.35 8.02 -0.42
CA GLN A 141 17.61 9.47 -0.35
C GLN A 141 17.97 9.96 1.05
N MET A 142 17.75 9.14 2.08
CA MET A 142 18.02 9.53 3.47
C MET A 142 19.51 9.39 3.82
N GLU A 143 20.04 10.36 4.57
CA GLU A 143 21.47 10.41 4.96
C GLU A 143 21.97 9.18 5.72
N TRP A 144 21.09 8.52 6.47
CA TRP A 144 21.42 7.30 7.22
C TRP A 144 21.44 6.03 6.35
N SER A 145 20.87 6.07 5.14
CA SER A 145 20.71 4.87 4.29
C SER A 145 22.02 4.19 3.89
N PRO A 146 23.10 4.90 3.52
CA PRO A 146 24.37 4.26 3.20
C PRO A 146 24.95 3.48 4.37
N ALA A 147 24.91 4.03 5.57
CA ALA A 147 25.43 3.36 6.77
C ALA A 147 24.59 2.11 7.12
N LEU A 148 23.26 2.18 6.97
CA LEU A 148 22.40 1.01 7.16
C LEU A 148 22.71 -0.07 6.12
N ASN A 149 22.84 0.27 4.84
CA ASN A 149 23.14 -0.70 3.79
C ASN A 149 24.52 -1.36 3.97
N MET A 150 25.52 -0.64 4.51
CA MET A 150 26.79 -1.26 4.90
C MET A 150 26.60 -2.30 6.01
N ALA A 151 25.88 -1.96 7.07
CA ALA A 151 25.60 -2.90 8.16
C ALA A 151 24.79 -4.12 7.69
N LEU A 152 23.82 -3.92 6.80
CA LEU A 152 23.08 -5.01 6.18
C LEU A 152 23.97 -5.88 5.28
N GLY A 153 24.94 -5.29 4.58
CA GLY A 153 25.91 -6.00 3.75
C GLY A 153 26.83 -6.91 4.56
N GLU A 154 27.33 -6.44 5.71
CA GLU A 154 28.10 -7.25 6.64
C GLU A 154 27.26 -8.42 7.19
N LEU A 155 26.02 -8.14 7.58
CA LEU A 155 25.10 -9.16 8.06
C LEU A 155 24.79 -10.20 6.98
N TYR A 156 24.51 -9.77 5.77
CA TYR A 156 24.22 -10.63 4.62
C TYR A 156 25.40 -11.52 4.28
N THR A 157 26.60 -10.97 4.16
CA THR A 157 27.84 -11.73 3.90
C THR A 157 28.07 -12.80 4.95
N LYS A 158 27.74 -12.51 6.21
CA LYS A 158 27.99 -13.43 7.33
C LYS A 158 26.98 -14.57 7.42
N TYR A 159 25.73 -14.32 7.04
CA TYR A 159 24.62 -15.24 7.33
C TYR A 159 23.84 -15.73 6.10
N HIS A 160 24.13 -15.23 4.90
CA HIS A 160 23.45 -15.66 3.68
C HIS A 160 23.55 -17.17 3.45
N ASP A 161 24.77 -17.72 3.56
CA ASP A 161 25.02 -19.17 3.41
C ASP A 161 24.35 -20.01 4.51
N GLN A 162 23.95 -19.38 5.62
CA GLN A 162 23.19 -19.99 6.70
C GLN A 162 21.68 -19.86 6.50
N GLY A 163 21.24 -19.26 5.40
CA GLY A 163 19.84 -19.13 5.02
C GLY A 163 19.20 -17.78 5.36
N LEU A 164 19.99 -16.73 5.61
CA LEU A 164 19.47 -15.37 5.68
C LEU A 164 19.21 -14.84 4.27
N GLU A 165 18.05 -14.21 4.09
CA GLU A 165 17.76 -13.38 2.92
C GLU A 165 17.34 -11.98 3.37
N ILE A 166 17.59 -10.97 2.56
CA ILE A 166 17.11 -9.60 2.79
C ILE A 166 16.13 -9.23 1.67
N TYR A 167 14.95 -8.77 2.07
CA TYR A 167 13.94 -8.23 1.17
C TYR A 167 13.76 -6.75 1.50
N GLN A 168 14.37 -5.88 0.70
CA GLN A 168 14.44 -4.45 0.97
C GLN A 168 13.44 -3.69 0.09
N VAL A 169 12.53 -2.94 0.74
CA VAL A 169 11.47 -2.16 0.12
C VAL A 169 11.84 -0.68 0.16
N SER A 170 12.10 -0.10 -1.00
CA SER A 170 12.31 1.34 -1.14
C SER A 170 10.97 2.07 -1.16
N LEU A 171 10.85 3.11 -0.35
CA LEU A 171 9.77 4.07 -0.33
C LEU A 171 10.23 5.45 -0.84
N ASP A 172 11.28 5.51 -1.65
CA ASP A 172 11.71 6.75 -2.28
C ASP A 172 10.63 7.27 -3.23
N SER A 173 10.33 8.56 -3.16
CA SER A 173 9.40 9.21 -4.09
C SER A 173 9.99 9.35 -5.50
N ASP A 174 11.32 9.45 -5.58
CA ASP A 174 12.08 9.46 -6.81
C ASP A 174 12.84 8.13 -6.99
N SER A 175 12.43 7.35 -7.99
CA SER A 175 13.03 6.05 -8.31
C SER A 175 14.51 6.10 -8.68
N HIS A 176 15.05 7.30 -8.96
CA HIS A 176 16.46 7.48 -9.28
C HIS A 176 17.37 7.16 -8.08
N PHE A 177 17.00 7.64 -6.89
CA PHE A 177 17.74 7.31 -5.66
C PHE A 177 17.79 5.82 -5.39
N TRP A 178 16.64 5.15 -5.50
CA TRP A 178 16.57 3.70 -5.34
C TRP A 178 17.41 2.96 -6.38
N ARG A 179 17.24 3.26 -7.68
CA ARG A 179 17.98 2.55 -8.74
C ARG A 179 19.49 2.67 -8.58
N ASN A 180 19.97 3.85 -8.21
CA ASN A 180 21.41 4.07 -7.99
C ASN A 180 21.92 3.33 -6.74
N GLY A 181 21.16 3.38 -5.64
CA GLY A 181 21.56 2.75 -4.39
C GLY A 181 21.41 1.22 -4.39
N ALA A 182 20.40 0.70 -5.11
CA ALA A 182 20.07 -0.72 -5.12
C ALA A 182 20.86 -1.54 -6.13
N SER A 183 21.43 -0.92 -7.18
CA SER A 183 22.05 -1.61 -8.32
C SER A 183 23.20 -2.59 -7.97
N ASN A 184 23.89 -2.35 -6.87
CA ASN A 184 25.04 -3.13 -6.44
C ASN A 184 24.78 -3.94 -5.16
N LEU A 185 23.55 -4.00 -4.69
CA LEU A 185 23.22 -4.76 -3.49
C LEU A 185 22.98 -6.24 -3.83
N PRO A 186 23.53 -7.19 -3.04
CA PRO A 186 23.49 -8.61 -3.36
C PRO A 186 22.18 -9.30 -2.97
N TRP A 187 21.22 -8.57 -2.40
CA TRP A 187 19.92 -9.07 -1.94
C TRP A 187 18.77 -8.52 -2.77
N VAL A 188 17.55 -8.98 -2.46
CA VAL A 188 16.34 -8.53 -3.14
C VAL A 188 16.01 -7.09 -2.78
N THR A 189 15.90 -6.23 -3.80
CA THR A 189 15.49 -4.83 -3.66
C THR A 189 14.29 -4.55 -4.55
N VAL A 190 13.23 -4.01 -3.98
CA VAL A 190 12.00 -3.65 -4.67
C VAL A 190 11.61 -2.21 -4.36
N HIS A 191 10.75 -1.62 -5.18
CA HIS A 191 10.36 -0.23 -5.02
C HIS A 191 8.83 -0.08 -5.03
N ASP A 192 8.31 0.64 -4.04
CA ASP A 192 6.93 1.10 -4.04
C ASP A 192 6.86 2.58 -4.45
N PRO A 193 6.40 2.87 -5.68
CA PRO A 193 6.30 4.25 -6.17
C PRO A 193 5.25 5.08 -5.43
N GLN A 194 4.41 4.48 -4.58
CA GLN A 194 3.45 5.21 -3.76
C GLN A 194 4.11 5.91 -2.57
N SER A 195 5.37 5.58 -2.24
CA SER A 195 6.17 6.27 -1.22
C SER A 195 5.42 6.40 0.12
N VAL A 196 5.14 7.61 0.56
CA VAL A 196 4.42 7.88 1.83
C VAL A 196 2.97 7.35 1.84
N TYR A 197 2.41 7.05 0.68
CA TYR A 197 1.07 6.46 0.52
C TYR A 197 1.12 4.94 0.29
N SER A 198 2.27 4.32 0.51
CA SER A 198 2.46 2.88 0.35
C SER A 198 1.45 2.08 1.17
N GLN A 199 0.65 1.29 0.48
CA GLN A 199 -0.30 0.37 1.14
C GLN A 199 0.46 -0.74 1.86
N VAL A 200 1.57 -1.19 1.30
CA VAL A 200 2.42 -2.23 1.89
C VAL A 200 3.03 -1.74 3.20
N ALA A 201 3.56 -0.52 3.23
CA ALA A 201 4.05 0.10 4.46
C ALA A 201 2.93 0.26 5.51
N GLY A 202 1.72 0.60 5.06
CA GLY A 202 0.52 0.66 5.92
C GLY A 202 0.17 -0.69 6.53
N LEU A 203 0.18 -1.78 5.75
CA LEU A 203 -0.09 -3.14 6.22
C LEU A 203 0.90 -3.59 7.30
N TYR A 204 2.19 -3.25 7.14
CA TYR A 204 3.24 -3.53 8.13
C TYR A 204 3.30 -2.50 9.28
N ASN A 205 2.36 -1.55 9.34
CA ASN A 205 2.32 -0.46 10.32
C ASN A 205 3.66 0.30 10.41
N VAL A 206 4.25 0.59 9.24
CA VAL A 206 5.48 1.37 9.12
C VAL A 206 5.15 2.86 9.29
N LYS A 207 5.52 3.43 10.44
CA LYS A 207 5.26 4.85 10.76
C LYS A 207 6.48 5.74 10.53
N GLN A 208 7.67 5.14 10.55
CA GLN A 208 8.94 5.83 10.35
C GLN A 208 9.95 4.87 9.71
N LEU A 209 10.94 5.43 9.02
CA LEU A 209 12.03 4.70 8.38
C LEU A 209 13.34 4.91 9.14
N PRO A 210 14.23 3.90 9.16
CA PRO A 210 14.01 2.56 8.63
C PRO A 210 13.10 1.72 9.51
N ALA A 211 12.38 0.76 8.91
CA ALA A 211 11.64 -0.23 9.68
C ALA A 211 12.05 -1.63 9.23
N LEU A 212 12.40 -2.47 10.22
CA LEU A 212 12.92 -3.81 9.96
C LEU A 212 12.07 -4.86 10.67
N PHE A 213 11.84 -5.97 9.97
CA PHE A 213 11.04 -7.09 10.45
C PHE A 213 11.75 -8.40 10.13
N ILE A 214 11.62 -9.40 10.99
CA ILE A 214 12.24 -10.71 10.79
C ILE A 214 11.16 -11.77 10.62
N LEU A 215 11.23 -12.53 9.52
CA LEU A 215 10.48 -13.76 9.30
C LEU A 215 11.36 -14.96 9.64
N ASP A 216 10.79 -15.96 10.31
CA ASP A 216 11.44 -17.24 10.51
C ASP A 216 11.39 -18.13 9.24
N ARG A 217 12.04 -19.28 9.27
CA ARG A 217 12.05 -20.25 8.14
C ARG A 217 10.70 -20.83 7.78
N LYS A 218 9.72 -20.69 8.68
CA LYS A 218 8.33 -21.13 8.46
C LYS A 218 7.48 -20.02 7.86
N GLY A 219 8.05 -18.79 7.72
CA GLY A 219 7.36 -17.62 7.25
C GLY A 219 6.55 -16.88 8.34
N ASN A 220 6.80 -17.13 9.62
CA ASN A 220 6.14 -16.35 10.67
C ASN A 220 6.86 -15.03 10.87
N LEU A 221 6.10 -13.95 11.01
CA LEU A 221 6.64 -12.65 11.44
C LEU A 221 6.93 -12.73 12.94
N VAL A 222 8.21 -12.93 13.29
CA VAL A 222 8.61 -13.19 14.68
C VAL A 222 9.07 -11.94 15.41
N LYS A 223 9.52 -10.92 14.69
CA LYS A 223 10.04 -9.71 15.35
C LYS A 223 9.95 -8.47 14.46
N ARG A 224 9.59 -7.34 15.10
CA ARG A 224 9.91 -6.01 14.61
C ARG A 224 11.18 -5.54 15.36
N VAL A 225 12.20 -5.15 14.61
CA VAL A 225 13.47 -4.69 15.19
C VAL A 225 13.30 -3.24 15.65
N GLU A 226 13.50 -3.01 16.94
CA GLU A 226 13.38 -1.67 17.54
C GLU A 226 14.73 -0.93 17.58
N ASP A 227 15.84 -1.68 17.66
CA ASP A 227 17.18 -1.13 17.72
C ASP A 227 18.10 -1.84 16.71
N VAL A 228 18.53 -1.10 15.69
CA VAL A 228 19.41 -1.60 14.64
C VAL A 228 20.74 -2.16 15.20
N LYS A 229 21.19 -1.67 16.35
CA LYS A 229 22.40 -2.19 17.01
C LYS A 229 22.25 -3.64 17.50
N LYS A 230 21.02 -4.09 17.73
CA LYS A 230 20.70 -5.46 18.13
C LYS A 230 20.33 -6.38 16.98
N LEU A 231 20.29 -5.84 15.74
CA LEU A 231 19.82 -6.55 14.56
C LEU A 231 20.55 -7.89 14.36
N GLU A 232 21.88 -7.93 14.51
CA GLU A 232 22.64 -9.15 14.34
C GLU A 232 22.26 -10.23 15.38
N ALA A 233 22.12 -9.83 16.63
CA ALA A 233 21.68 -10.75 17.69
C ALA A 233 20.26 -11.28 17.44
N ASP A 234 19.37 -10.41 16.96
CA ASP A 234 17.99 -10.75 16.63
C ASP A 234 17.90 -11.73 15.46
N VAL A 235 18.66 -11.52 14.40
CA VAL A 235 18.74 -12.43 13.24
C VAL A 235 19.34 -13.77 13.66
N LYS A 236 20.43 -13.78 14.42
CA LYS A 236 21.08 -14.99 14.90
C LYS A 236 20.18 -15.86 15.78
N ALA A 237 19.25 -15.25 16.52
CA ALA A 237 18.31 -15.98 17.36
C ALA A 237 17.26 -16.76 16.57
N VAL A 238 17.08 -16.47 15.26
CA VAL A 238 16.06 -17.04 14.40
C VAL A 238 16.68 -17.96 13.32
N LEU A 239 17.98 -17.84 13.04
CA LEU A 239 18.72 -18.69 12.10
C LEU A 239 18.88 -20.13 12.61
#